data_5bf972e642fa52fe97983fd30bf1540b
#
_entry.id   5bf972e642fa52fe97983fd30bf1540b
#
_cell.length_a   1.000
_cell.length_b   1.000
_cell.length_c   1.000
_cell.angle_alpha   90.00
_cell.angle_beta   90.00
_cell.angle_gamma   90.00
#
_symmetry.space_group_name_H-M   'P 1'
#
loop_
_entity.id
_entity.type
_entity.pdbx_description
1 polymer ?
#
loop_
_entity_poly.entity_id
_entity_poly.type
_entity_poly.pdbx_seq_one_letter_code
_entity_poly.pdbx_strand_id
1 'polypeptide(L)'
;MCSALDGRAAEPSLSPRVRQERQGLKAQGMSQNIVYSLTALIALLPASIYPYRRIAGQGGEGRSPFFWGALLLASIGPALWSLTQIAGRWHTGLSTALWVTITACMLIFTGLSLATRSAWRLSPLLLPYLLLVGAVATLTQQAPAPVLRGGAPGLWIDLHIAISVVTYALLTLGAVASLGSFLQERALKTKRPTPLTRFLPPVAESDRLQVRLLGASEAVLGAGLATGMAVLYYEQGVFLRPDHKTLLSVASFVVIGGLLLAHARIGMRGRKAARVVLIAYLLLTLAYPGVKFVTDVLRG
;
A
#
# COMPACT_ATOMS: atom_id res chain seq x y z
N MET A 1 40.45 28.26 -29.28
CA MET A 1 39.54 28.14 -30.43
C MET A 1 39.14 26.69 -30.53
N CYS A 2 37.94 26.34 -30.04
CA CYS A 2 37.04 25.33 -30.59
C CYS A 2 35.73 25.46 -29.82
N SER A 3 34.77 25.97 -30.55
CA SER A 3 33.44 26.37 -30.13
C SER A 3 32.53 25.19 -29.94
N ALA A 4 31.69 25.29 -28.96
CA ALA A 4 30.41 24.63 -28.70
C ALA A 4 29.80 23.82 -29.85
N LEU A 5 29.30 22.62 -29.50
CA LEU A 5 28.11 22.05 -30.12
C LEU A 5 27.09 21.76 -29.02
N ASP A 6 26.27 22.76 -28.78
CA ASP A 6 25.04 22.71 -27.99
C ASP A 6 24.00 21.90 -28.81
N GLY A 7 24.01 20.60 -28.63
CA GLY A 7 23.12 19.64 -29.31
C GLY A 7 21.72 19.64 -28.68
N ARG A 8 21.03 20.79 -28.58
CA ARG A 8 19.58 20.79 -28.43
C ARG A 8 18.95 20.36 -29.73
N ALA A 9 18.59 19.08 -29.82
CA ALA A 9 17.72 18.61 -30.87
C ALA A 9 16.43 19.43 -30.81
N ALA A 10 16.26 20.32 -31.80
CA ALA A 10 15.04 21.11 -31.98
C ALA A 10 13.88 20.13 -32.16
N GLU A 11 12.95 20.10 -31.23
CA GLU A 11 11.67 19.43 -31.44
C GLU A 11 11.03 19.97 -32.71
N PRO A 12 10.58 19.11 -33.64
CA PRO A 12 9.93 19.58 -34.86
C PRO A 12 8.72 20.43 -34.48
N SER A 13 8.66 21.67 -34.97
CA SER A 13 7.59 22.62 -34.71
C SER A 13 6.26 22.07 -35.23
N LEU A 14 5.53 21.39 -34.33
CA LEU A 14 4.19 20.90 -34.61
C LEU A 14 3.27 22.06 -34.95
N SER A 15 2.48 21.94 -36.02
CA SER A 15 1.50 22.95 -36.42
C SER A 15 0.53 23.27 -35.25
N PRO A 16 0.02 24.49 -35.14
CA PRO A 16 -0.87 24.91 -34.05
C PRO A 16 -2.08 23.98 -33.87
N ARG A 17 -2.65 23.45 -34.95
CA ARG A 17 -3.77 22.50 -34.94
C ARG A 17 -3.39 21.17 -34.27
N VAL A 18 -2.26 20.57 -34.62
CA VAL A 18 -1.77 19.31 -34.01
C VAL A 18 -1.46 19.51 -32.54
N ARG A 19 -0.99 20.70 -32.15
CA ARG A 19 -0.74 21.04 -30.75
C ARG A 19 -2.04 21.16 -29.95
N GLN A 20 -3.08 21.77 -30.50
CA GLN A 20 -4.41 21.85 -29.90
C GLN A 20 -5.07 20.47 -29.77
N GLU A 21 -5.02 19.63 -30.80
CA GLU A 21 -5.56 18.26 -30.74
C GLU A 21 -4.84 17.42 -29.66
N ARG A 22 -3.52 17.49 -29.57
CA ARG A 22 -2.76 16.82 -28.52
C ARG A 22 -3.11 17.32 -27.11
N GLN A 23 -3.34 18.61 -26.95
CA GLN A 23 -3.77 19.19 -25.68
C GLN A 23 -5.18 18.72 -25.31
N GLY A 24 -6.11 18.70 -26.28
CA GLY A 24 -7.47 18.19 -26.08
C GLY A 24 -7.49 16.71 -25.68
N LEU A 25 -6.72 15.85 -26.37
CA LEU A 25 -6.60 14.43 -26.05
C LEU A 25 -5.98 14.20 -24.67
N LYS A 26 -4.97 14.99 -24.27
CA LYS A 26 -4.38 14.92 -22.92
C LYS A 26 -5.39 15.36 -21.85
N ALA A 27 -6.13 16.43 -22.07
CA ALA A 27 -7.15 16.91 -21.14
C ALA A 27 -8.29 15.88 -20.97
N GLN A 28 -8.73 15.26 -22.06
CA GLN A 28 -9.77 14.24 -22.05
C GLN A 28 -9.30 12.96 -21.34
N GLY A 29 -8.10 12.49 -21.59
CA GLY A 29 -7.51 11.34 -20.86
C GLY A 29 -7.34 11.64 -19.38
N MET A 30 -6.94 12.86 -19.01
CA MET A 30 -6.78 13.28 -17.62
C MET A 30 -8.12 13.33 -16.87
N SER A 31 -9.20 13.82 -17.50
CA SER A 31 -10.53 13.83 -16.90
C SER A 31 -11.10 12.42 -16.71
N GLN A 32 -10.88 11.52 -17.66
CA GLN A 32 -11.29 10.12 -17.54
C GLN A 32 -10.58 9.40 -16.39
N ASN A 33 -9.30 9.60 -16.25
CA ASN A 33 -8.52 8.99 -15.16
C ASN A 33 -9.02 9.45 -13.78
N ILE A 34 -9.36 10.72 -13.61
CA ILE A 34 -9.92 11.24 -12.36
C ILE A 34 -11.29 10.59 -12.07
N VAL A 35 -12.14 10.44 -13.07
CA VAL A 35 -13.46 9.80 -12.90
C VAL A 35 -13.30 8.34 -12.44
N TYR A 36 -12.42 7.56 -13.07
CA TYR A 36 -12.16 6.17 -12.66
C TYR A 36 -11.57 6.07 -11.26
N SER A 37 -10.64 6.94 -10.90
CA SER A 37 -10.06 7.00 -9.57
C SER A 37 -11.11 7.33 -8.51
N LEU A 38 -11.99 8.31 -8.77
CA LEU A 38 -13.12 8.65 -7.90
C LEU A 38 -14.11 7.48 -7.77
N THR A 39 -14.40 6.78 -8.86
CA THR A 39 -15.28 5.60 -8.83
C THR A 39 -14.68 4.50 -7.95
N ALA A 40 -13.38 4.24 -8.06
CA ALA A 40 -12.68 3.28 -7.20
C ALA A 40 -12.68 3.71 -5.72
N LEU A 41 -12.56 5.02 -5.46
CA LEU A 41 -12.64 5.60 -4.12
C LEU A 41 -14.06 5.45 -3.52
N ILE A 42 -15.10 5.73 -4.32
CA ILE A 42 -16.50 5.57 -3.92
C ILE A 42 -16.81 4.09 -3.62
N ALA A 43 -16.22 3.15 -4.36
CA ALA A 43 -16.41 1.72 -4.12
C ALA A 43 -15.91 1.26 -2.73
N LEU A 44 -14.96 1.99 -2.11
CA LEU A 44 -14.49 1.73 -0.74
C LEU A 44 -15.46 2.22 0.35
N LEU A 45 -16.34 3.21 0.04
CA LEU A 45 -17.19 3.86 1.03
C LEU A 45 -18.17 2.92 1.73
N PRO A 46 -18.94 2.06 1.04
CA PRO A 46 -19.91 1.18 1.70
C PRO A 46 -19.25 0.26 2.73
N ALA A 47 -18.09 -0.30 2.37
CA ALA A 47 -17.32 -1.16 3.27
C ALA A 47 -16.74 -0.37 4.46
N SER A 48 -16.31 0.87 4.27
CA SER A 48 -15.77 1.73 5.34
C SER A 48 -16.84 2.15 6.34
N ILE A 49 -18.06 2.46 5.88
CA ILE A 49 -19.16 2.95 6.71
C ILE A 49 -19.84 1.81 7.48
N TYR A 50 -19.95 0.64 6.90
CA TYR A 50 -20.69 -0.49 7.47
C TYR A 50 -20.26 -0.86 8.90
N PRO A 51 -18.97 -1.00 9.24
CA PRO A 51 -18.53 -1.33 10.59
C PRO A 51 -18.98 -0.29 11.62
N TYR A 52 -18.97 0.98 11.28
CA TYR A 52 -19.39 2.06 12.18
C TYR A 52 -20.90 2.08 12.42
N ARG A 53 -21.71 1.80 11.40
CA ARG A 53 -23.17 1.63 11.58
C ARG A 53 -23.48 0.48 12.53
N ARG A 54 -22.73 -0.60 12.46
CA ARG A 54 -22.85 -1.72 13.40
C ARG A 54 -22.41 -1.35 14.81
N ILE A 55 -21.32 -0.63 14.95
CA ILE A 55 -20.82 -0.12 16.24
C ILE A 55 -21.87 0.80 16.88
N ALA A 56 -22.64 1.55 16.08
CA ALA A 56 -23.74 2.39 16.51
C ALA A 56 -25.06 1.63 16.81
N GLY A 57 -25.07 0.29 16.72
CA GLY A 57 -26.26 -0.53 16.99
C GLY A 57 -27.27 -0.60 15.84
N GLN A 58 -26.94 -0.11 14.65
CA GLN A 58 -27.82 -0.07 13.48
C GLN A 58 -27.64 -1.25 12.51
N GLY A 59 -27.04 -2.35 12.93
CA GLY A 59 -26.73 -3.47 12.05
C GLY A 59 -27.06 -4.83 12.66
N GLY A 60 -27.45 -5.81 11.83
CA GLY A 60 -27.73 -7.18 12.23
C GLY A 60 -26.53 -7.95 12.79
N GLU A 61 -26.78 -9.10 13.40
CA GLU A 61 -25.75 -9.95 13.96
C GLU A 61 -24.89 -10.63 12.89
N GLY A 62 -23.57 -10.75 13.14
CA GLY A 62 -22.65 -11.57 12.34
C GLY A 62 -22.18 -10.95 11.01
N ARG A 63 -21.70 -11.79 10.12
CA ARG A 63 -21.24 -11.49 8.76
C ARG A 63 -22.44 -11.46 7.82
N SER A 64 -23.09 -10.30 7.66
CA SER A 64 -24.25 -10.19 6.79
C SER A 64 -23.85 -10.31 5.31
N PRO A 65 -24.77 -10.75 4.41
CA PRO A 65 -24.52 -10.72 2.96
C PRO A 65 -24.15 -9.32 2.45
N PHE A 66 -24.71 -8.25 3.06
CA PHE A 66 -24.37 -6.88 2.73
C PHE A 66 -22.90 -6.54 3.03
N PHE A 67 -22.34 -7.05 4.14
CA PHE A 67 -20.90 -6.89 4.44
C PHE A 67 -20.04 -7.50 3.34
N TRP A 68 -20.36 -8.70 2.91
CA TRP A 68 -19.63 -9.40 1.86
C TRP A 68 -19.77 -8.69 0.51
N GLY A 69 -20.97 -8.25 0.16
CA GLY A 69 -21.21 -7.45 -1.05
C GLY A 69 -20.41 -6.14 -1.06
N ALA A 70 -20.42 -5.41 0.07
CA ALA A 70 -19.63 -4.19 0.23
C ALA A 70 -18.11 -4.46 0.16
N LEU A 71 -17.64 -5.56 0.76
CA LEU A 71 -16.23 -5.94 0.74
C LEU A 71 -15.78 -6.37 -0.67
N LEU A 72 -16.61 -7.10 -1.40
CA LEU A 72 -16.36 -7.46 -2.80
C LEU A 72 -16.30 -6.22 -3.68
N LEU A 73 -17.23 -5.29 -3.54
CA LEU A 73 -17.23 -4.02 -4.27
C LEU A 73 -15.96 -3.22 -3.98
N ALA A 74 -15.56 -3.12 -2.69
CA ALA A 74 -14.35 -2.45 -2.26
C ALA A 74 -13.06 -3.14 -2.74
N SER A 75 -13.12 -4.42 -3.09
CA SER A 75 -11.98 -5.16 -3.68
C SER A 75 -11.94 -5.01 -5.19
N ILE A 76 -13.09 -5.13 -5.86
CA ILE A 76 -13.19 -5.10 -7.33
C ILE A 76 -12.93 -3.70 -7.89
N GLY A 77 -13.48 -2.64 -7.26
CA GLY A 77 -13.30 -1.27 -7.74
C GLY A 77 -11.83 -0.86 -7.91
N PRO A 78 -11.03 -0.88 -6.82
CA PRO A 78 -9.59 -0.61 -6.91
C PRO A 78 -8.83 -1.59 -7.81
N ALA A 79 -9.24 -2.88 -7.87
CA ALA A 79 -8.60 -3.88 -8.72
C ALA A 79 -8.77 -3.56 -10.20
N LEU A 80 -9.99 -3.27 -10.64
CA LEU A 80 -10.26 -2.87 -12.03
C LEU A 80 -9.49 -1.61 -12.41
N TRP A 81 -9.48 -0.60 -11.52
CA TRP A 81 -8.71 0.62 -11.75
C TRP A 81 -7.20 0.34 -11.84
N SER A 82 -6.66 -0.45 -10.93
CA SER A 82 -5.24 -0.84 -10.96
C SER A 82 -4.88 -1.60 -12.24
N LEU A 83 -5.74 -2.51 -12.71
CA LEU A 83 -5.53 -3.26 -13.95
C LEU A 83 -5.46 -2.33 -15.16
N THR A 84 -6.31 -1.30 -15.24
CA THR A 84 -6.25 -0.33 -16.35
C THR A 84 -4.96 0.48 -16.33
N GLN A 85 -4.40 0.77 -15.16
CA GLN A 85 -3.14 1.49 -15.00
C GLN A 85 -1.91 0.66 -15.36
N ILE A 86 -1.98 -0.68 -15.20
CA ILE A 86 -0.89 -1.60 -15.50
C ILE A 86 -0.97 -2.09 -16.94
N ALA A 87 -2.17 -2.05 -17.57
CA ALA A 87 -2.38 -2.53 -18.93
C ALA A 87 -1.49 -1.78 -19.93
N GLY A 88 -0.55 -2.50 -20.54
CA GLY A 88 0.35 -2.04 -21.59
C GLY A 88 1.77 -1.70 -21.14
N ARG A 89 1.98 -0.83 -20.17
CA ARG A 89 3.30 -0.48 -19.60
C ARG A 89 3.19 -0.04 -18.15
N TRP A 90 4.08 -0.53 -17.32
CA TRP A 90 4.13 -0.12 -15.92
C TRP A 90 4.53 1.36 -15.80
N HIS A 91 3.62 2.16 -15.25
CA HIS A 91 3.88 3.55 -14.89
C HIS A 91 4.33 3.62 -13.43
N THR A 92 5.47 4.24 -13.19
CA THR A 92 6.07 4.30 -11.85
C THR A 92 5.51 5.44 -10.99
N GLY A 93 4.35 6.01 -11.30
CA GLY A 93 3.73 7.11 -10.56
C GLY A 93 3.31 6.73 -9.14
N LEU A 94 3.31 7.70 -8.22
CA LEU A 94 2.87 7.52 -6.84
C LEU A 94 1.42 7.03 -6.78
N SER A 95 0.52 7.65 -7.55
CA SER A 95 -0.90 7.27 -7.61
C SER A 95 -1.10 5.79 -7.96
N THR A 96 -0.45 5.31 -9.04
CA THR A 96 -0.51 3.90 -9.47
C THR A 96 -0.03 2.96 -8.36
N ALA A 97 1.10 3.29 -7.72
CA ALA A 97 1.64 2.48 -6.64
C ALA A 97 0.69 2.38 -5.45
N LEU A 98 0.03 3.48 -5.08
CA LEU A 98 -0.93 3.50 -3.97
C LEU A 98 -2.19 2.68 -4.32
N TRP A 99 -2.74 2.81 -5.53
CA TRP A 99 -3.92 2.03 -5.95
C TRP A 99 -3.64 0.52 -6.02
N VAL A 100 -2.47 0.13 -6.54
CA VAL A 100 -2.05 -1.28 -6.55
C VAL A 100 -1.89 -1.81 -5.12
N THR A 101 -1.35 -0.99 -4.21
CA THR A 101 -1.23 -1.35 -2.79
C THR A 101 -2.60 -1.50 -2.13
N ILE A 102 -3.56 -0.59 -2.37
CA ILE A 102 -4.94 -0.70 -1.89
C ILE A 102 -5.57 -2.00 -2.37
N THR A 103 -5.41 -2.31 -3.66
CA THR A 103 -5.92 -3.56 -4.25
C THR A 103 -5.34 -4.79 -3.55
N ALA A 104 -4.02 -4.85 -3.37
CA ALA A 104 -3.37 -5.96 -2.67
C ALA A 104 -3.84 -6.08 -1.21
N CYS A 105 -3.94 -4.95 -0.48
CA CYS A 105 -4.49 -4.93 0.87
C CYS A 105 -5.92 -5.48 0.92
N MET A 106 -6.79 -5.07 0.00
CA MET A 106 -8.18 -5.51 -0.05
C MET A 106 -8.30 -7.00 -0.39
N LEU A 107 -7.53 -7.49 -1.36
CA LEU A 107 -7.53 -8.91 -1.74
C LEU A 107 -7.04 -9.79 -0.57
N ILE A 108 -5.93 -9.44 0.06
CA ILE A 108 -5.39 -10.18 1.21
C ILE A 108 -6.37 -10.09 2.39
N PHE A 109 -6.94 -8.91 2.67
CA PHE A 109 -7.90 -8.73 3.75
C PHE A 109 -9.19 -9.53 3.53
N THR A 110 -9.69 -9.58 2.29
CA THR A 110 -10.86 -10.39 1.92
C THR A 110 -10.55 -11.88 2.11
N GLY A 111 -9.42 -12.38 1.61
CA GLY A 111 -8.96 -13.74 1.83
C GLY A 111 -8.78 -14.08 3.32
N LEU A 112 -8.17 -13.18 4.09
CA LEU A 112 -7.99 -13.33 5.53
C LEU A 112 -9.34 -13.34 6.28
N SER A 113 -10.30 -12.52 5.84
CA SER A 113 -11.66 -12.48 6.42
C SER A 113 -12.48 -13.73 6.09
N LEU A 114 -12.19 -14.40 4.98
CA LEU A 114 -12.75 -15.72 4.66
C LEU A 114 -12.11 -16.81 5.51
N ALA A 115 -10.79 -16.82 5.60
CA ALA A 115 -10.01 -17.85 6.29
C ALA A 115 -10.12 -17.79 7.82
N THR A 116 -10.38 -16.61 8.40
CA THR A 116 -10.41 -16.42 9.86
C THR A 116 -11.73 -15.82 10.33
N ARG A 117 -12.19 -16.26 11.51
CA ARG A 117 -13.48 -15.80 12.06
C ARG A 117 -13.46 -14.36 12.58
N SER A 118 -12.30 -13.82 12.85
CA SER A 118 -12.15 -12.54 13.56
C SER A 118 -11.52 -11.41 12.73
N ALA A 119 -10.82 -11.72 11.63
CA ALA A 119 -10.12 -10.70 10.84
C ALA A 119 -11.02 -9.58 10.30
N TRP A 120 -12.25 -9.91 9.90
CA TRP A 120 -13.22 -8.92 9.43
C TRP A 120 -13.51 -7.80 10.45
N ARG A 121 -13.32 -8.08 11.75
CA ARG A 121 -13.49 -7.09 12.84
C ARG A 121 -12.38 -6.03 12.86
N LEU A 122 -11.33 -6.18 12.04
CA LEU A 122 -10.32 -5.15 11.80
C LEU A 122 -10.75 -4.12 10.74
N SER A 123 -11.88 -4.37 10.04
CA SER A 123 -12.41 -3.46 9.01
C SER A 123 -12.54 -1.99 9.44
N PRO A 124 -13.00 -1.63 10.67
CA PRO A 124 -13.12 -0.23 11.07
C PRO A 124 -11.79 0.50 11.22
N LEU A 125 -10.67 -0.22 11.31
CA LEU A 125 -9.34 0.39 11.31
C LEU A 125 -8.73 0.41 9.91
N LEU A 126 -8.88 -0.70 9.15
CA LEU A 126 -8.27 -0.84 7.83
C LEU A 126 -8.94 0.05 6.77
N LEU A 127 -10.28 -0.02 6.66
CA LEU A 127 -10.97 0.60 5.53
C LEU A 127 -10.90 2.13 5.50
N PRO A 128 -11.05 2.86 6.63
CA PRO A 128 -10.83 4.30 6.64
C PRO A 128 -9.39 4.68 6.30
N TYR A 129 -8.42 3.88 6.73
CA TYR A 129 -7.02 4.06 6.35
C TYR A 129 -6.84 3.92 4.83
N LEU A 130 -7.37 2.85 4.21
CA LEU A 130 -7.30 2.66 2.77
C LEU A 130 -8.06 3.74 2.00
N LEU A 131 -9.16 4.26 2.55
CA LEU A 131 -9.89 5.39 1.98
C LEU A 131 -9.03 6.66 1.95
N LEU A 132 -8.30 6.95 3.03
CA LEU A 132 -7.35 8.06 3.09
C LEU A 132 -6.22 7.89 2.07
N VAL A 133 -5.65 6.69 1.98
CA VAL A 133 -4.62 6.37 0.97
C VAL A 133 -5.16 6.54 -0.45
N GLY A 134 -6.41 6.10 -0.71
CA GLY A 134 -7.09 6.28 -1.99
C GLY A 134 -7.37 7.75 -2.32
N ALA A 135 -7.71 8.57 -1.32
CA ALA A 135 -7.84 10.02 -1.50
C ALA A 135 -6.50 10.64 -1.91
N VAL A 136 -5.40 10.29 -1.23
CA VAL A 136 -4.05 10.74 -1.59
C VAL A 136 -3.69 10.26 -3.00
N ALA A 137 -3.98 9.01 -3.35
CA ALA A 137 -3.74 8.46 -4.69
C ALA A 137 -4.50 9.22 -5.78
N THR A 138 -5.74 9.63 -5.50
CA THR A 138 -6.55 10.43 -6.42
C THR A 138 -6.00 11.84 -6.58
N LEU A 139 -5.60 12.49 -5.49
CA LEU A 139 -5.02 13.85 -5.52
C LEU A 139 -3.66 13.89 -6.23
N THR A 140 -2.87 12.82 -6.13
CA THR A 140 -1.53 12.73 -6.75
C THR A 140 -1.55 12.15 -8.16
N GLN A 141 -2.73 11.95 -8.76
CA GLN A 141 -2.87 11.31 -10.08
C GLN A 141 -2.24 12.11 -11.22
N GLN A 142 -2.14 13.43 -11.06
CA GLN A 142 -1.54 14.33 -12.05
C GLN A 142 0.00 14.43 -11.92
N ALA A 143 0.58 13.85 -10.87
CA ALA A 143 2.02 13.85 -10.70
C ALA A 143 2.71 13.06 -11.83
N PRO A 144 3.92 13.46 -12.23
CA PRO A 144 4.67 12.77 -13.29
C PRO A 144 4.78 11.27 -13.02
N ALA A 145 4.40 10.47 -14.00
CA ALA A 145 4.46 9.01 -13.93
C ALA A 145 5.36 8.47 -15.06
N PRO A 146 6.70 8.54 -14.92
CA PRO A 146 7.59 8.04 -15.96
C PRO A 146 7.38 6.54 -16.18
N VAL A 147 7.46 6.13 -17.44
CA VAL A 147 7.45 4.70 -17.79
C VAL A 147 8.72 4.06 -17.28
N LEU A 148 8.60 2.90 -16.66
CA LEU A 148 9.76 2.16 -16.18
C LEU A 148 10.63 1.76 -17.38
N ARG A 149 11.87 2.23 -17.41
CA ARG A 149 12.90 1.86 -18.37
C ARG A 149 14.03 1.23 -17.56
N GLY A 150 14.24 -0.08 -17.71
CA GLY A 150 15.31 -0.81 -17.05
C GLY A 150 16.05 -1.72 -18.04
N GLY A 151 17.32 -2.00 -17.76
CA GLY A 151 18.12 -2.98 -18.49
C GLY A 151 17.91 -4.42 -18.04
N ALA A 152 17.26 -4.61 -16.87
CA ALA A 152 16.94 -5.92 -16.36
C ALA A 152 15.79 -6.57 -17.15
N PRO A 153 15.74 -7.93 -17.28
CA PRO A 153 14.62 -8.62 -17.89
C PRO A 153 13.29 -8.23 -17.22
N GLY A 154 12.27 -7.94 -18.04
CA GLY A 154 10.97 -7.42 -17.56
C GLY A 154 10.35 -8.30 -16.48
N LEU A 155 10.44 -9.62 -16.59
CA LEU A 155 9.95 -10.57 -15.60
C LEU A 155 10.53 -10.35 -14.19
N TRP A 156 11.83 -10.04 -14.08
CA TRP A 156 12.48 -9.77 -12.79
C TRP A 156 11.97 -8.48 -12.14
N ILE A 157 11.76 -7.47 -12.97
CA ILE A 157 11.20 -6.19 -12.53
C ILE A 157 9.76 -6.37 -12.03
N ASP A 158 8.94 -7.06 -12.83
CA ASP A 158 7.53 -7.32 -12.48
C ASP A 158 7.41 -8.15 -11.21
N LEU A 159 8.25 -9.19 -11.08
CA LEU A 159 8.31 -10.03 -9.88
C LEU A 159 8.72 -9.21 -8.64
N HIS A 160 9.77 -8.39 -8.76
CA HIS A 160 10.21 -7.53 -7.66
C HIS A 160 9.13 -6.53 -7.23
N ILE A 161 8.40 -5.95 -8.18
CA ILE A 161 7.29 -5.04 -7.90
C ILE A 161 6.16 -5.79 -7.19
N ALA A 162 5.76 -6.96 -7.69
CA ALA A 162 4.70 -7.78 -7.09
C ALA A 162 5.05 -8.17 -5.65
N ILE A 163 6.27 -8.64 -5.40
CA ILE A 163 6.78 -8.97 -4.06
C ILE A 163 6.75 -7.73 -3.15
N SER A 164 7.18 -6.58 -3.64
CA SER A 164 7.20 -5.33 -2.87
C SER A 164 5.79 -4.88 -2.47
N VAL A 165 4.82 -4.97 -3.39
CA VAL A 165 3.41 -4.66 -3.13
C VAL A 165 2.81 -5.61 -2.09
N VAL A 166 3.05 -6.92 -2.22
CA VAL A 166 2.58 -7.93 -1.26
C VAL A 166 3.19 -7.70 0.12
N THR A 167 4.49 -7.42 0.18
CA THR A 167 5.17 -7.07 1.44
C THR A 167 4.49 -5.90 2.14
N TYR A 168 4.27 -4.80 1.40
CA TYR A 168 3.66 -3.60 1.95
C TYR A 168 2.22 -3.87 2.41
N ALA A 169 1.45 -4.64 1.66
CA ALA A 169 0.08 -5.01 2.03
C ALA A 169 0.04 -5.88 3.29
N LEU A 170 0.89 -6.90 3.39
CA LEU A 170 0.99 -7.75 4.57
C LEU A 170 1.41 -6.96 5.82
N LEU A 171 2.39 -6.06 5.68
CA LEU A 171 2.85 -5.21 6.78
C LEU A 171 1.77 -4.21 7.20
N THR A 172 1.00 -3.66 6.25
CA THR A 172 -0.15 -2.80 6.54
C THR A 172 -1.19 -3.53 7.39
N LEU A 173 -1.56 -4.74 6.99
CA LEU A 173 -2.51 -5.57 7.75
C LEU A 173 -1.95 -5.95 9.13
N GLY A 174 -0.67 -6.26 9.23
CA GLY A 174 0.04 -6.49 10.48
C GLY A 174 0.02 -5.26 11.40
N ALA A 175 0.23 -4.06 10.85
CA ALA A 175 0.16 -2.80 11.58
C ALA A 175 -1.27 -2.52 12.08
N VAL A 176 -2.29 -2.77 11.27
CA VAL A 176 -3.70 -2.66 11.65
C VAL A 176 -4.06 -3.64 12.77
N ALA A 177 -3.63 -4.90 12.68
CA ALA A 177 -3.85 -5.90 13.74
C ALA A 177 -3.14 -5.48 15.03
N SER A 178 -1.92 -4.95 14.93
CA SER A 178 -1.14 -4.42 16.03
C SER A 178 -1.81 -3.21 16.70
N LEU A 179 -2.36 -2.28 15.90
CA LEU A 179 -3.13 -1.15 16.40
C LEU A 179 -4.41 -1.61 17.12
N GLY A 180 -5.09 -2.63 16.57
CA GLY A 180 -6.26 -3.25 17.20
C GLY A 180 -5.93 -3.82 18.59
N SER A 181 -4.84 -4.60 18.71
CA SER A 181 -4.33 -5.13 19.97
C SER A 181 -3.99 -4.01 20.95
N PHE A 182 -3.30 -2.96 20.51
CA PHE A 182 -2.94 -1.81 21.32
C PHE A 182 -4.18 -1.07 21.90
N LEU A 183 -5.20 -0.82 21.06
CA LEU A 183 -6.42 -0.14 21.47
C LEU A 183 -7.21 -0.97 22.50
N GLN A 184 -7.28 -2.28 22.27
CA GLN A 184 -7.92 -3.23 23.18
C GLN A 184 -7.22 -3.25 24.56
N GLU A 185 -5.90 -3.42 24.58
CA GLU A 185 -5.13 -3.38 25.83
C GLU A 185 -5.29 -2.06 26.58
N ARG A 186 -5.30 -0.94 25.84
CA ARG A 186 -5.51 0.38 26.45
C ARG A 186 -6.88 0.45 27.11
N ALA A 187 -7.93 -0.01 26.44
CA ALA A 187 -9.30 0.00 26.95
C ALA A 187 -9.44 -0.87 28.22
N LEU A 188 -8.80 -2.05 28.22
CA LEU A 188 -8.78 -2.93 29.39
C LEU A 188 -8.04 -2.30 30.58
N LYS A 189 -6.85 -1.70 30.36
CA LYS A 189 -6.06 -1.05 31.42
C LYS A 189 -6.76 0.18 32.02
N THR A 190 -7.45 0.94 31.19
CA THR A 190 -8.19 2.13 31.66
C THR A 190 -9.59 1.80 32.19
N LYS A 191 -10.03 0.53 32.09
CA LYS A 191 -11.39 0.07 32.43
C LYS A 191 -12.49 0.88 31.73
N ARG A 192 -12.20 1.46 30.57
CA ARG A 192 -13.12 2.29 29.76
C ARG A 192 -13.24 1.73 28.34
N PRO A 193 -13.99 0.62 28.14
CA PRO A 193 -14.20 0.06 26.82
C PRO A 193 -15.09 0.99 25.99
N THR A 194 -14.63 1.35 24.80
CA THR A 194 -15.40 2.09 23.80
C THR A 194 -16.20 1.15 22.91
N PRO A 195 -17.25 1.59 22.21
CA PRO A 195 -17.96 0.77 21.24
C PRO A 195 -17.04 0.16 20.17
N LEU A 196 -16.03 0.94 19.70
CA LEU A 196 -15.03 0.47 18.77
C LEU A 196 -14.21 -0.69 19.35
N THR A 197 -13.69 -0.54 20.59
CA THR A 197 -12.87 -1.61 21.19
C THR A 197 -13.66 -2.87 21.50
N ARG A 198 -14.98 -2.78 21.76
CA ARG A 198 -15.85 -3.95 21.88
C ARG A 198 -16.05 -4.69 20.57
N PHE A 199 -16.01 -3.96 19.44
CA PHE A 199 -16.15 -4.53 18.12
C PHE A 199 -14.86 -5.23 17.66
N LEU A 200 -13.67 -4.71 17.99
CA LEU A 200 -12.38 -5.25 17.56
C LEU A 200 -12.19 -6.71 18.01
N PRO A 201 -11.34 -7.50 17.32
CA PRO A 201 -11.00 -8.84 17.74
C PRO A 201 -10.41 -8.83 19.16
N PRO A 202 -10.58 -9.92 19.96
CA PRO A 202 -9.90 -10.08 21.24
C PRO A 202 -8.38 -9.89 21.12
N VAL A 203 -7.72 -9.40 22.19
CA VAL A 203 -6.27 -9.14 22.20
C VAL A 203 -5.46 -10.34 21.69
N ALA A 204 -5.78 -11.54 22.19
CA ALA A 204 -5.07 -12.76 21.80
C ALA A 204 -5.19 -13.11 20.30
N GLU A 205 -6.35 -12.85 19.70
CA GLU A 205 -6.56 -13.09 18.26
C GLU A 205 -5.86 -12.03 17.42
N SER A 206 -5.94 -10.76 17.82
CA SER A 206 -5.22 -9.66 17.17
C SER A 206 -3.70 -9.88 17.22
N ASP A 207 -3.16 -10.34 18.35
CA ASP A 207 -1.74 -10.66 18.52
C ASP A 207 -1.30 -11.84 17.62
N ARG A 208 -2.12 -12.91 17.54
CA ARG A 208 -1.86 -14.02 16.63
C ARG A 208 -1.88 -13.61 15.15
N LEU A 209 -2.85 -12.79 14.77
CA LEU A 209 -2.91 -12.24 13.39
C LEU A 209 -1.70 -11.37 13.09
N GLN A 210 -1.34 -10.48 14.03
CA GLN A 210 -0.16 -9.63 13.92
C GLN A 210 1.10 -10.47 13.66
N VAL A 211 1.38 -11.47 14.49
CA VAL A 211 2.60 -12.28 14.38
C VAL A 211 2.64 -13.06 13.06
N ARG A 212 1.51 -13.64 12.62
CA ARG A 212 1.42 -14.36 11.35
C ARG A 212 1.65 -13.44 10.15
N LEU A 213 1.02 -12.26 10.16
CA LEU A 213 1.15 -11.28 9.09
C LEU A 213 2.56 -10.69 9.02
N LEU A 214 3.17 -10.42 10.18
CA LEU A 214 4.57 -9.95 10.25
C LEU A 214 5.54 -11.01 9.79
N GLY A 215 5.35 -12.29 10.18
CA GLY A 215 6.18 -13.39 9.72
C GLY A 215 6.10 -13.59 8.20
N ALA A 216 4.89 -13.53 7.64
CA ALA A 216 4.68 -13.58 6.20
C ALA A 216 5.31 -12.36 5.51
N SER A 217 5.10 -11.15 6.05
CA SER A 217 5.71 -9.93 5.53
C SER A 217 7.23 -9.98 5.54
N GLU A 218 7.83 -10.50 6.61
CA GLU A 218 9.28 -10.65 6.75
C GLU A 218 9.86 -11.60 5.70
N ALA A 219 9.23 -12.77 5.51
CA ALA A 219 9.64 -13.73 4.49
C ALA A 219 9.57 -13.12 3.07
N VAL A 220 8.47 -12.43 2.76
CA VAL A 220 8.26 -11.77 1.46
C VAL A 220 9.20 -10.57 1.30
N LEU A 221 9.46 -9.79 2.37
CA LEU A 221 10.43 -8.68 2.34
C LEU A 221 11.86 -9.20 2.09
N GLY A 222 12.25 -10.30 2.71
CA GLY A 222 13.54 -10.96 2.43
C GLY A 222 13.68 -11.37 0.97
N ALA A 223 12.64 -11.98 0.39
CA ALA A 223 12.59 -12.29 -1.04
C ALA A 223 12.64 -11.01 -1.90
N GLY A 224 11.97 -9.93 -1.46
CA GLY A 224 12.02 -8.61 -2.09
C GLY A 224 13.42 -8.00 -2.10
N LEU A 225 14.13 -8.08 -0.98
CA LEU A 225 15.53 -7.64 -0.91
C LEU A 225 16.42 -8.45 -1.87
N ALA A 226 16.25 -9.78 -1.90
CA ALA A 226 17.02 -10.65 -2.80
C ALA A 226 16.75 -10.34 -4.28
N THR A 227 15.48 -10.21 -4.68
CA THR A 227 15.12 -9.84 -6.06
C THR A 227 15.55 -8.42 -6.41
N GLY A 228 15.49 -7.48 -5.46
CA GLY A 228 15.99 -6.11 -5.64
C GLY A 228 17.49 -6.06 -5.88
N MET A 229 18.27 -6.86 -5.13
CA MET A 229 19.71 -7.02 -5.37
C MET A 229 19.99 -7.62 -6.76
N ALA A 230 19.20 -8.61 -7.20
CA ALA A 230 19.35 -9.20 -8.51
C ALA A 230 19.08 -8.17 -9.63
N VAL A 231 17.99 -7.39 -9.53
CA VAL A 231 17.69 -6.32 -10.49
C VAL A 231 18.83 -5.30 -10.54
N LEU A 232 19.33 -4.87 -9.36
CA LEU A 232 20.41 -3.89 -9.28
C LEU A 232 21.73 -4.42 -9.91
N TYR A 233 22.02 -5.69 -9.70
CA TYR A 233 23.17 -6.35 -10.34
C TYR A 233 23.05 -6.36 -11.85
N TYR A 234 21.88 -6.70 -12.41
CA TYR A 234 21.63 -6.66 -13.85
C TYR A 234 21.73 -5.26 -14.44
N GLU A 235 21.30 -4.23 -13.72
CA GLU A 235 21.29 -2.86 -14.21
C GLU A 235 22.63 -2.13 -14.06
N GLN A 236 23.36 -2.37 -12.97
CA GLN A 236 24.50 -1.56 -12.57
C GLN A 236 25.76 -2.37 -12.24
N GLY A 237 25.69 -3.72 -12.26
CA GLY A 237 26.81 -4.60 -11.91
C GLY A 237 27.17 -4.60 -10.41
N VAL A 238 26.33 -4.03 -9.55
CA VAL A 238 26.54 -3.97 -8.09
C VAL A 238 25.37 -4.63 -7.35
N PHE A 239 25.66 -5.39 -6.29
CA PHE A 239 24.64 -6.08 -5.52
C PHE A 239 23.91 -5.17 -4.53
N LEU A 240 24.55 -4.14 -4.04
CA LEU A 240 23.98 -3.23 -3.04
C LEU A 240 24.38 -1.80 -3.34
N ARG A 241 23.39 -0.91 -3.36
CA ARG A 241 23.61 0.52 -3.42
C ARG A 241 23.04 1.13 -2.15
N PRO A 242 23.83 1.87 -1.35
CA PRO A 242 23.38 2.49 -0.11
C PRO A 242 22.53 3.74 -0.42
N ASP A 243 21.39 3.56 -1.07
CA ASP A 243 20.40 4.60 -1.25
C ASP A 243 19.34 4.54 -0.13
N HIS A 244 18.56 5.61 0.00
CA HIS A 244 17.55 5.74 1.05
C HIS A 244 16.53 4.60 1.02
N LYS A 245 16.16 4.10 -0.17
CA LYS A 245 15.20 3.00 -0.32
C LYS A 245 15.76 1.71 0.25
N THR A 246 16.97 1.35 -0.15
CA THR A 246 17.66 0.14 0.30
C THR A 246 17.90 0.17 1.81
N LEU A 247 18.43 1.29 2.33
CA LEU A 247 18.71 1.42 3.77
C LEU A 247 17.43 1.30 4.62
N LEU A 248 16.35 1.97 4.23
CA LEU A 248 15.08 1.91 4.96
C LEU A 248 14.41 0.54 4.87
N SER A 249 14.51 -0.15 3.72
CA SER A 249 13.97 -1.50 3.54
C SER A 249 14.74 -2.53 4.38
N VAL A 250 16.08 -2.44 4.40
CA VAL A 250 16.93 -3.28 5.26
C VAL A 250 16.67 -2.98 6.73
N ALA A 251 16.56 -1.72 7.12
CA ALA A 251 16.22 -1.33 8.49
C ALA A 251 14.84 -1.91 8.90
N SER A 252 13.85 -1.86 8.02
CA SER A 252 12.53 -2.47 8.26
C SER A 252 12.63 -3.98 8.46
N PHE A 253 13.41 -4.67 7.65
CA PHE A 253 13.68 -6.11 7.76
C PHE A 253 14.32 -6.44 9.12
N VAL A 254 15.36 -5.72 9.52
CA VAL A 254 16.04 -5.94 10.82
C VAL A 254 15.10 -5.68 12.00
N VAL A 255 14.26 -4.63 11.91
CA VAL A 255 13.32 -4.27 12.99
C VAL A 255 12.21 -5.31 13.12
N ILE A 256 11.64 -5.79 12.00
CA ILE A 256 10.58 -6.82 12.02
C ILE A 256 11.16 -8.15 12.48
N GLY A 257 12.32 -8.58 11.95
CA GLY A 257 13.00 -9.81 12.35
C GLY A 257 13.39 -9.79 13.83
N GLY A 258 13.91 -8.67 14.31
CA GLY A 258 14.22 -8.46 15.73
C GLY A 258 12.98 -8.55 16.63
N LEU A 259 11.84 -7.98 16.16
CA LEU A 259 10.57 -8.09 16.88
C LEU A 259 10.06 -9.53 16.94
N LEU A 260 10.08 -10.25 15.80
CA LEU A 260 9.66 -11.65 15.74
C LEU A 260 10.54 -12.53 16.63
N LEU A 261 11.85 -12.30 16.64
CA LEU A 261 12.78 -12.99 17.53
C LEU A 261 12.50 -12.67 19.01
N ALA A 262 12.28 -11.40 19.35
CA ALA A 262 11.93 -10.99 20.69
C ALA A 262 10.57 -11.56 21.13
N HIS A 263 9.59 -11.64 20.21
CA HIS A 263 8.32 -12.31 20.48
C HIS A 263 8.52 -13.80 20.81
N ALA A 264 9.36 -14.49 20.03
CA ALA A 264 9.63 -15.93 20.20
C ALA A 264 10.46 -16.25 21.47
N ARG A 265 11.46 -15.41 21.80
CA ARG A 265 12.40 -15.67 22.89
C ARG A 265 11.95 -15.13 24.25
N ILE A 266 11.40 -13.93 24.28
CA ILE A 266 11.05 -13.23 25.53
C ILE A 266 9.55 -12.92 25.64
N GLY A 267 8.73 -13.39 24.69
CA GLY A 267 7.27 -13.18 24.72
C GLY A 267 6.87 -11.72 24.58
N MET A 268 7.62 -10.88 23.85
CA MET A 268 7.30 -9.46 23.69
C MET A 268 5.97 -9.28 22.95
N ARG A 269 4.97 -8.70 23.61
CA ARG A 269 3.60 -8.53 23.13
C ARG A 269 3.04 -7.17 23.50
N GLY A 270 1.84 -6.90 23.02
CA GLY A 270 1.05 -5.73 23.42
C GLY A 270 1.68 -4.40 22.98
N ARG A 271 1.62 -3.38 23.85
CA ARG A 271 2.04 -2.01 23.53
C ARG A 271 3.47 -1.85 23.04
N LYS A 272 4.41 -2.66 23.55
CA LYS A 272 5.81 -2.62 23.12
C LYS A 272 5.94 -3.16 21.69
N ALA A 273 5.36 -4.32 21.42
CA ALA A 273 5.32 -4.90 20.08
C ALA A 273 4.62 -3.96 19.08
N ALA A 274 3.47 -3.40 19.45
CA ALA A 274 2.72 -2.47 18.60
C ALA A 274 3.54 -1.24 18.17
N ARG A 275 4.30 -0.65 19.08
CA ARG A 275 5.18 0.48 18.73
C ARG A 275 6.26 0.10 17.73
N VAL A 276 6.88 -1.06 17.90
CA VAL A 276 7.94 -1.55 17.00
C VAL A 276 7.35 -1.82 15.60
N VAL A 277 6.17 -2.44 15.52
CA VAL A 277 5.46 -2.66 14.24
C VAL A 277 5.16 -1.35 13.54
N LEU A 278 4.64 -0.36 14.27
CA LEU A 278 4.34 0.95 13.69
C LEU A 278 5.61 1.69 13.21
N ILE A 279 6.73 1.52 13.91
CA ILE A 279 8.04 2.05 13.45
C ILE A 279 8.48 1.35 12.17
N ALA A 280 8.42 0.01 12.10
CA ALA A 280 8.77 -0.75 10.90
C ALA A 280 7.87 -0.35 9.72
N TYR A 281 6.57 -0.19 9.96
CA TYR A 281 5.62 0.27 8.97
C TYR A 281 5.96 1.68 8.46
N LEU A 282 6.31 2.60 9.38
CA LEU A 282 6.73 3.96 9.02
C LEU A 282 8.01 3.95 8.18
N LEU A 283 9.02 3.15 8.55
CA LEU A 283 10.26 3.01 7.79
C LEU A 283 9.99 2.54 6.37
N LEU A 284 9.18 1.50 6.18
CA LEU A 284 8.83 1.00 4.85
C LEU A 284 7.97 2.00 4.06
N THR A 285 7.07 2.72 4.73
CA THR A 285 6.27 3.78 4.10
C THR A 285 7.17 4.93 3.62
N LEU A 286 8.18 5.31 4.38
CA LEU A 286 9.16 6.31 3.97
C LEU A 286 10.07 5.79 2.85
N ALA A 287 10.41 4.49 2.84
CA ALA A 287 11.28 3.90 1.83
C ALA A 287 10.72 4.00 0.41
N TYR A 288 9.43 3.87 0.22
CA TYR A 288 8.82 3.86 -1.11
C TYR A 288 7.77 4.97 -1.30
N PRO A 289 6.58 4.99 -0.66
CA PRO A 289 5.61 6.07 -0.85
C PRO A 289 6.15 7.45 -0.46
N GLY A 290 6.93 7.52 0.63
CA GLY A 290 7.50 8.77 1.12
C GLY A 290 8.53 9.37 0.17
N VAL A 291 9.48 8.57 -0.33
CA VAL A 291 10.46 9.04 -1.31
C VAL A 291 9.76 9.46 -2.60
N LYS A 292 8.77 8.67 -3.07
CA LYS A 292 7.99 9.04 -4.25
C LYS A 292 7.18 10.32 -4.06
N PHE A 293 6.58 10.52 -2.90
CA PHE A 293 5.86 11.76 -2.61
C PHE A 293 6.78 12.97 -2.71
N VAL A 294 7.98 12.88 -2.16
CA VAL A 294 8.97 13.97 -2.24
C VAL A 294 9.44 14.20 -3.67
N THR A 295 9.71 13.14 -4.43
CA THR A 295 10.23 13.26 -5.80
C THR A 295 9.17 13.68 -6.81
N ASP A 296 7.98 13.12 -6.73
CA ASP A 296 6.95 13.26 -7.75
C ASP A 296 6.00 14.44 -7.46
N VAL A 297 5.86 14.87 -6.18
CA VAL A 297 4.92 15.92 -5.77
C VAL A 297 5.62 17.21 -5.34
N LEU A 298 6.73 17.10 -4.58
CA LEU A 298 7.42 18.30 -4.05
C LEU A 298 8.51 18.83 -4.97
N ARG A 299 9.11 17.99 -5.80
CA ARG A 299 10.20 18.37 -6.72
C ARG A 299 9.82 18.31 -8.20
N GLY A 300 8.68 17.71 -8.55
CA GLY A 300 8.08 17.71 -9.89
C GLY A 300 7.23 18.93 -10.05
#